data_b4d3389ad5d9f2897e826a427714c799
#
_entry.id   b4d3389ad5d9f2897e826a427714c799
#
_cell.length_a   1.000
_cell.length_b   1.000
_cell.length_c   1.000
_cell.angle_alpha   90.00
_cell.angle_beta   90.00
_cell.angle_gamma   90.00
#
_symmetry.space_group_name_H-M   'P 1'
#
loop_
_entity.id
_entity.type
_entity.pdbx_description
1 polymer ?
#
loop_
_entity_poly.entity_id
_entity_poly.type
_entity_poly.pdbx_seq_one_letter_code
_entity_poly.pdbx_strand_id
1 'polypeptide(L)'
;MSQVQIADIYNPLVFAGAEQEAQIELNAFLSSGVMVEDPRLTAMASVGGNIGELPFFKPLGTEEPNYSNDVTGDTSTPNKITTAIMRYRLASQNNSWSTMDLAADLALQDPAGAITGRVGQYWATALERRLIQSTMGILASNVANDGGDMVVNIATDASSTITDAELVSNDAILDAQQTAGDHQSGFSAIAMHSVVYSRLRKQQLIDFVRDADNNTLFSTYGNLRVVVDDSLSAVAGSNRVTYTTVIFGNGSVVSGMGRTTTPSELDRDPEKGNGGGQSTLYSRRADIVHPLGFQFTSDSVAGQSATLAELSTAANWERVWERKNIPICFLQTNG
;
A
#
# COMPACT_ATOMS: atom_id res chain seq x y z
N MET A 1 -11.15 -38.77 -32.19
CA MET A 1 -12.06 -38.40 -31.06
C MET A 1 -11.42 -37.19 -30.41
N SER A 2 -12.04 -36.03 -30.53
CA SER A 2 -11.58 -34.82 -29.82
C SER A 2 -11.82 -35.02 -28.33
N GLN A 3 -10.75 -35.15 -27.57
CA GLN A 3 -10.85 -35.15 -26.12
C GLN A 3 -11.12 -33.71 -25.68
N VAL A 4 -12.09 -33.51 -24.78
CA VAL A 4 -12.34 -32.24 -24.14
C VAL A 4 -11.14 -31.96 -23.20
N GLN A 5 -10.35 -30.96 -23.52
CA GLN A 5 -9.22 -30.55 -22.71
C GLN A 5 -9.72 -29.57 -21.64
N ILE A 6 -9.01 -29.50 -20.51
CA ILE A 6 -9.32 -28.49 -19.47
C ILE A 6 -9.27 -27.07 -20.06
N ALA A 7 -8.41 -26.82 -21.04
CA ALA A 7 -8.33 -25.58 -21.78
C ALA A 7 -9.64 -25.23 -22.54
N ASP A 8 -10.44 -26.22 -22.93
CA ASP A 8 -11.74 -25.99 -23.61
C ASP A 8 -12.81 -25.55 -22.61
N ILE A 9 -12.64 -25.86 -21.33
CA ILE A 9 -13.56 -25.51 -20.23
C ILE A 9 -13.09 -24.25 -19.51
N TYR A 10 -11.80 -23.94 -19.53
CA TYR A 10 -11.23 -22.78 -18.86
C TYR A 10 -11.51 -21.50 -19.65
N ASN A 11 -12.24 -20.58 -19.03
CA ASN A 11 -12.48 -19.26 -19.60
C ASN A 11 -11.64 -18.21 -18.85
N PRO A 12 -10.55 -17.69 -19.44
CA PRO A 12 -9.67 -16.74 -18.78
C PRO A 12 -10.34 -15.43 -18.41
N LEU A 13 -11.40 -15.03 -19.14
CA LEU A 13 -12.15 -13.81 -18.82
C LEU A 13 -13.01 -13.98 -17.56
N VAL A 14 -13.63 -15.14 -17.38
CA VAL A 14 -14.39 -15.45 -16.16
C VAL A 14 -13.49 -15.56 -14.96
N PHE A 15 -12.32 -16.18 -15.11
CA PHE A 15 -11.32 -16.29 -14.05
C PHE A 15 -10.81 -14.90 -13.61
N ALA A 16 -10.44 -14.05 -14.55
CA ALA A 16 -9.94 -12.69 -14.25
C ALA A 16 -11.00 -11.84 -13.53
N GLY A 17 -12.28 -11.97 -13.92
CA GLY A 17 -13.38 -11.27 -13.25
C GLY A 17 -13.59 -11.74 -11.80
N ALA A 18 -13.56 -13.07 -11.58
CA ALA A 18 -13.67 -13.64 -10.24
C ALA A 18 -12.48 -13.27 -9.33
N GLU A 19 -11.28 -13.19 -9.90
CA GLU A 19 -10.08 -12.74 -9.20
C GLU A 19 -10.20 -11.29 -8.73
N GLN A 20 -10.72 -10.39 -9.57
CA GLN A 20 -10.91 -8.99 -9.20
C GLN A 20 -11.94 -8.80 -8.08
N GLU A 21 -13.08 -9.49 -8.12
CA GLU A 21 -14.10 -9.42 -7.07
C GLU A 21 -13.56 -9.90 -5.72
N ALA A 22 -12.90 -11.05 -5.68
CA ALA A 22 -12.29 -11.58 -4.46
C ALA A 22 -11.24 -10.63 -3.87
N GLN A 23 -10.52 -9.87 -4.73
CA GLN A 23 -9.51 -8.92 -4.30
C GLN A 23 -10.07 -7.73 -3.54
N ILE A 24 -11.15 -7.15 -4.03
CA ILE A 24 -11.78 -5.97 -3.41
C ILE A 24 -12.32 -6.30 -2.00
N GLU A 25 -12.90 -7.46 -1.83
CA GLU A 25 -13.46 -7.89 -0.55
C GLU A 25 -12.41 -8.18 0.53
N LEU A 26 -11.21 -8.58 0.14
CA LEU A 26 -10.16 -9.05 1.06
C LEU A 26 -9.12 -7.99 1.42
N ASN A 27 -9.07 -6.87 0.72
CA ASN A 27 -8.10 -5.81 0.98
C ASN A 27 -8.59 -4.83 2.03
N ALA A 28 -8.07 -4.93 3.25
CA ALA A 28 -8.47 -4.09 4.38
C ALA A 28 -8.12 -2.61 4.16
N PHE A 29 -7.01 -2.30 3.50
CA PHE A 29 -6.62 -0.92 3.18
C PHE A 29 -7.51 -0.30 2.10
N LEU A 30 -7.89 -1.05 1.07
CA LEU A 30 -8.83 -0.57 0.05
C LEU A 30 -10.20 -0.24 0.67
N SER A 31 -10.71 -1.13 1.53
CA SER A 31 -11.98 -0.92 2.22
C SER A 31 -11.95 0.22 3.24
N SER A 32 -10.75 0.62 3.73
CA SER A 32 -10.57 1.72 4.67
C SER A 32 -10.58 3.11 4.03
N GLY A 33 -10.50 3.19 2.69
CA GLY A 33 -10.38 4.45 1.96
C GLY A 33 -8.96 5.03 1.93
N VAL A 34 -7.98 4.36 2.50
CA VAL A 34 -6.56 4.75 2.45
C VAL A 34 -6.02 4.65 1.02
N MET A 35 -6.34 3.53 0.36
CA MET A 35 -5.96 3.30 -1.03
C MET A 35 -7.16 3.56 -1.94
N VAL A 36 -6.97 4.43 -2.92
CA VAL A 36 -7.99 4.79 -3.91
C VAL A 36 -7.45 4.50 -5.30
N GLU A 37 -8.29 3.91 -6.14
CA GLU A 37 -7.94 3.70 -7.54
C GLU A 37 -8.00 5.04 -8.31
N ASP A 38 -6.90 5.39 -8.98
CA ASP A 38 -6.82 6.56 -9.86
C ASP A 38 -6.93 6.12 -11.33
N PRO A 39 -8.00 6.51 -12.04
CA PRO A 39 -8.17 6.16 -13.45
C PRO A 39 -7.01 6.63 -14.34
N ARG A 40 -6.30 7.70 -13.96
CA ARG A 40 -5.12 8.18 -14.69
C ARG A 40 -3.98 7.18 -14.60
N LEU A 41 -3.71 6.63 -13.42
CA LEU A 41 -2.69 5.60 -13.23
C LEU A 41 -3.06 4.31 -13.95
N THR A 42 -4.33 3.91 -13.90
CA THR A 42 -4.85 2.75 -14.64
C THR A 42 -4.66 2.91 -16.15
N ALA A 43 -4.97 4.09 -16.70
CA ALA A 43 -4.74 4.39 -18.11
C ALA A 43 -3.25 4.34 -18.47
N MET A 44 -2.40 4.95 -17.66
CA MET A 44 -0.94 4.97 -17.88
C MET A 44 -0.30 3.59 -17.73
N ALA A 45 -0.77 2.77 -16.78
CA ALA A 45 -0.32 1.39 -16.62
C ALA A 45 -0.62 0.51 -17.84
N SER A 46 -1.60 0.90 -18.64
CA SER A 46 -2.02 0.17 -19.84
C SER A 46 -1.26 0.60 -21.12
N VAL A 47 -0.56 1.74 -21.11
CA VAL A 47 0.18 2.25 -22.28
C VAL A 47 1.54 1.58 -22.46
N GLY A 48 2.10 1.00 -21.41
CA GLY A 48 3.42 0.41 -21.41
C GLY A 48 4.50 1.36 -20.85
N GLY A 49 5.66 0.80 -20.51
CA GLY A 49 6.73 1.49 -19.81
C GLY A 49 6.75 1.15 -18.31
N ASN A 50 7.94 1.19 -17.70
CA ASN A 50 8.10 0.82 -16.29
C ASN A 50 7.98 2.01 -15.36
N ILE A 51 8.28 3.20 -15.84
CA ILE A 51 8.28 4.46 -15.09
C ILE A 51 7.31 5.40 -15.77
N GLY A 52 6.48 6.05 -14.99
CA GLY A 52 5.59 7.09 -15.45
C GLY A 52 5.74 8.35 -14.61
N GLU A 53 5.22 9.45 -15.12
CA GLU A 53 5.34 10.77 -14.52
C GLU A 53 3.95 11.42 -14.41
N LEU A 54 3.63 11.90 -13.21
CA LEU A 54 2.44 12.71 -12.93
C LEU A 54 2.87 14.16 -12.73
N PRO A 55 2.63 15.05 -13.68
CA PRO A 55 2.90 16.46 -13.48
C PRO A 55 1.87 17.08 -12.52
N PHE A 56 2.34 17.97 -11.64
CA PHE A 56 1.47 18.75 -10.76
C PHE A 56 1.98 20.19 -10.63
N PHE A 57 1.09 21.11 -10.27
CA PHE A 57 1.45 22.49 -9.98
C PHE A 57 1.81 22.62 -8.50
N LYS A 58 2.94 23.28 -8.22
CA LYS A 58 3.26 23.66 -6.84
C LYS A 58 2.29 24.72 -6.35
N PRO A 59 1.97 24.77 -5.05
CA PRO A 59 1.16 25.86 -4.51
C PRO A 59 1.84 27.21 -4.77
N LEU A 60 1.04 28.25 -4.85
CA LEU A 60 1.56 29.61 -4.90
C LEU A 60 2.29 29.91 -3.60
N GLY A 61 3.43 30.61 -3.68
CA GLY A 61 4.18 31.01 -2.51
C GLY A 61 3.35 31.92 -1.58
N THR A 62 3.73 31.97 -0.31
CA THR A 62 3.16 32.88 0.70
C THR A 62 3.88 34.22 0.69
N GLU A 63 4.25 34.70 -0.49
CA GLU A 63 4.94 35.98 -0.64
C GLU A 63 4.01 37.14 -0.28
N GLU A 64 4.59 38.21 0.25
CA GLU A 64 3.82 39.40 0.58
C GLU A 64 3.21 40.00 -0.69
N PRO A 65 1.91 40.37 -0.68
CA PRO A 65 1.28 40.96 -1.86
C PRO A 65 1.87 42.34 -2.17
N ASN A 66 1.91 42.71 -3.44
CA ASN A 66 2.29 44.03 -3.85
C ASN A 66 1.27 45.07 -3.36
N TYR A 67 1.73 46.17 -2.77
CA TYR A 67 0.87 47.28 -2.37
C TYR A 67 0.79 48.28 -3.52
N SER A 68 -0.46 48.53 -3.98
CA SER A 68 -0.70 49.50 -5.08
C SER A 68 -0.46 50.91 -4.59
N ASN A 69 0.15 51.75 -5.46
CA ASN A 69 0.35 53.19 -5.26
C ASN A 69 -0.04 53.94 -6.55
N ASP A 70 0.02 55.26 -6.53
CA ASP A 70 -0.32 56.15 -7.66
C ASP A 70 0.91 56.66 -8.42
N VAL A 71 2.08 56.08 -8.19
CA VAL A 71 3.34 56.42 -8.86
C VAL A 71 3.42 55.73 -10.21
N THR A 72 3.38 56.51 -11.31
CA THR A 72 3.33 55.99 -12.69
C THR A 72 4.56 55.12 -13.06
N GLY A 73 5.70 55.27 -12.37
CA GLY A 73 6.93 54.52 -12.64
C GLY A 73 7.01 53.20 -11.94
N ASP A 74 6.15 52.94 -10.97
CA ASP A 74 6.17 51.67 -10.22
C ASP A 74 5.36 50.61 -10.96
N THR A 75 5.97 49.47 -11.17
CA THR A 75 5.36 48.32 -11.84
C THR A 75 5.34 47.12 -10.96
N SER A 76 4.22 46.38 -10.93
CA SER A 76 4.11 45.13 -10.19
C SER A 76 4.99 44.04 -10.81
N THR A 77 5.62 43.20 -9.96
CA THR A 77 6.37 42.03 -10.40
C THR A 77 5.45 40.81 -10.39
N PRO A 78 5.12 40.22 -11.54
CA PRO A 78 4.26 39.04 -11.57
C PRO A 78 5.01 37.81 -11.06
N ASN A 79 4.37 37.05 -10.16
CA ASN A 79 4.87 35.76 -9.68
C ASN A 79 4.45 34.68 -10.66
N LYS A 80 5.29 33.65 -10.78
CA LYS A 80 5.04 32.50 -11.66
C LYS A 80 4.64 31.26 -10.87
N ILE A 81 3.71 30.48 -11.41
CA ILE A 81 3.45 29.14 -10.92
C ILE A 81 4.50 28.18 -11.48
N THR A 82 5.01 27.31 -10.64
CA THR A 82 5.98 26.29 -11.03
C THR A 82 5.33 24.91 -11.03
N THR A 83 5.77 24.07 -11.95
CA THR A 83 5.37 22.67 -12.04
C THR A 83 6.45 21.77 -11.46
N ALA A 84 6.05 20.63 -10.93
CA ALA A 84 6.94 19.55 -10.56
C ALA A 84 6.36 18.22 -11.07
N ILE A 85 7.15 17.17 -10.99
CA ILE A 85 6.79 15.85 -11.50
C ILE A 85 6.89 14.88 -10.33
N MET A 86 5.91 13.98 -10.24
CA MET A 86 5.91 12.86 -9.32
C MET A 86 6.09 11.59 -10.14
N ARG A 87 7.19 10.88 -9.91
CA ARG A 87 7.49 9.63 -10.61
C ARG A 87 6.93 8.44 -9.86
N TYR A 88 6.31 7.55 -10.61
CA TYR A 88 5.82 6.27 -10.10
C TYR A 88 6.38 5.12 -10.94
N ARG A 89 6.34 3.92 -10.43
CA ARG A 89 6.85 2.73 -11.11
C ARG A 89 5.78 1.65 -11.21
N LEU A 90 5.62 1.10 -12.41
CA LEU A 90 4.78 -0.06 -12.68
C LEU A 90 5.48 -1.32 -12.20
N ALA A 91 4.74 -2.20 -11.56
CA ALA A 91 5.18 -3.53 -11.19
C ALA A 91 4.48 -4.57 -12.06
N SER A 92 5.23 -5.17 -12.96
CA SER A 92 4.78 -6.35 -13.70
C SER A 92 5.10 -7.60 -12.87
N GLN A 93 4.07 -8.28 -12.42
CA GLN A 93 4.17 -9.43 -11.50
C GLN A 93 3.55 -10.67 -12.14
N ASN A 94 4.08 -11.82 -11.81
CA ASN A 94 3.47 -13.10 -12.17
C ASN A 94 3.67 -14.12 -11.06
N ASN A 95 2.77 -15.09 -11.00
CA ASN A 95 2.97 -16.30 -10.23
C ASN A 95 2.29 -17.47 -10.95
N SER A 96 2.71 -18.68 -10.61
CA SER A 96 2.18 -19.90 -11.21
C SER A 96 2.00 -20.98 -10.15
N TRP A 97 0.97 -21.80 -10.36
CA TRP A 97 0.64 -22.94 -9.53
C TRP A 97 0.44 -24.15 -10.43
N SER A 98 1.03 -25.29 -10.07
CA SER A 98 0.91 -26.51 -10.83
C SER A 98 0.26 -27.62 -10.01
N THR A 99 -0.49 -28.47 -10.71
CA THR A 99 -1.09 -29.68 -10.17
C THR A 99 -0.73 -30.87 -11.05
N MET A 100 -0.50 -32.03 -10.43
CA MET A 100 -0.34 -33.29 -11.13
C MET A 100 -1.68 -34.01 -11.18
N ASP A 101 -2.08 -34.52 -12.35
CA ASP A 101 -3.36 -35.20 -12.53
C ASP A 101 -3.48 -36.43 -11.61
N LEU A 102 -2.40 -37.21 -11.47
CA LEU A 102 -2.36 -38.37 -10.56
C LEU A 102 -2.64 -37.98 -9.09
N ALA A 103 -2.22 -36.80 -8.66
CA ALA A 103 -2.51 -36.33 -7.29
C ALA A 103 -3.99 -36.01 -7.11
N ALA A 104 -4.65 -35.45 -8.13
CA ALA A 104 -6.08 -35.22 -8.14
C ALA A 104 -6.87 -36.55 -8.12
N ASP A 105 -6.46 -37.52 -8.92
CA ASP A 105 -7.10 -38.83 -9.00
C ASP A 105 -6.98 -39.62 -7.70
N LEU A 106 -5.82 -39.59 -7.07
CA LEU A 106 -5.60 -40.31 -5.78
C LEU A 106 -6.28 -39.59 -4.59
N ALA A 107 -6.33 -38.29 -4.59
CA ALA A 107 -6.94 -37.52 -3.48
C ALA A 107 -8.46 -37.42 -3.60
N LEU A 108 -9.05 -37.75 -4.75
CA LEU A 108 -10.47 -37.52 -5.08
C LEU A 108 -10.92 -36.09 -4.79
N GLN A 109 -10.02 -35.13 -4.95
CA GLN A 109 -10.23 -33.70 -4.76
C GLN A 109 -9.82 -32.94 -6.01
N ASP A 110 -10.41 -31.79 -6.24
CA ASP A 110 -10.04 -30.90 -7.32
C ASP A 110 -9.04 -29.80 -6.83
N PRO A 111 -7.70 -30.03 -6.96
CA PRO A 111 -6.72 -29.04 -6.58
C PRO A 111 -6.78 -27.79 -7.46
N ALA A 112 -7.18 -27.90 -8.71
CA ALA A 112 -7.28 -26.76 -9.63
C ALA A 112 -8.36 -25.79 -9.21
N GLY A 113 -9.53 -26.29 -8.81
CA GLY A 113 -10.60 -25.48 -8.23
C GLY A 113 -10.19 -24.78 -6.93
N ALA A 114 -9.45 -25.50 -6.07
CA ALA A 114 -8.91 -24.89 -4.83
C ALA A 114 -7.89 -23.79 -5.10
N ILE A 115 -7.03 -23.94 -6.10
CA ILE A 115 -6.07 -22.92 -6.54
C ILE A 115 -6.83 -21.70 -7.06
N THR A 116 -7.77 -21.89 -7.98
CA THR A 116 -8.56 -20.82 -8.59
C THR A 116 -9.26 -19.97 -7.53
N GLY A 117 -9.86 -20.59 -6.51
CA GLY A 117 -10.53 -19.88 -5.43
C GLY A 117 -9.58 -19.07 -4.50
N ARG A 118 -8.27 -19.34 -4.54
CA ARG A 118 -7.27 -18.66 -3.68
C ARG A 118 -6.38 -17.65 -4.39
N VAL A 119 -6.35 -17.63 -5.71
CA VAL A 119 -5.51 -16.70 -6.49
C VAL A 119 -5.89 -15.25 -6.24
N GLY A 120 -7.19 -14.95 -6.13
CA GLY A 120 -7.67 -13.61 -5.80
C GLY A 120 -7.14 -13.14 -4.44
N GLN A 121 -7.20 -13.98 -3.42
CA GLN A 121 -6.66 -13.69 -2.08
C GLN A 121 -5.13 -13.49 -2.11
N TYR A 122 -4.42 -14.29 -2.88
CA TYR A 122 -2.98 -14.14 -3.06
C TYR A 122 -2.62 -12.75 -3.61
N TRP A 123 -3.30 -12.30 -4.66
CA TRP A 123 -3.04 -10.98 -5.25
C TRP A 123 -3.46 -9.82 -4.35
N ALA A 124 -4.54 -9.96 -3.58
CA ALA A 124 -4.93 -8.96 -2.58
C ALA A 124 -3.84 -8.79 -1.53
N THR A 125 -3.33 -9.89 -0.99
CA THR A 125 -2.23 -9.88 -0.02
C THR A 125 -0.93 -9.33 -0.63
N ALA A 126 -0.64 -9.66 -1.90
CA ALA A 126 0.53 -9.12 -2.60
C ALA A 126 0.45 -7.59 -2.76
N LEU A 127 -0.72 -7.06 -3.10
CA LEU A 127 -0.96 -5.62 -3.20
C LEU A 127 -0.79 -4.92 -1.85
N GLU A 128 -1.36 -5.48 -0.79
CA GLU A 128 -1.25 -4.98 0.58
C GLU A 128 0.21 -4.95 1.06
N ARG A 129 0.97 -6.01 0.81
CA ARG A 129 2.42 -6.04 1.10
C ARG A 129 3.18 -4.94 0.36
N ARG A 130 2.85 -4.67 -0.89
CA ARG A 130 3.49 -3.58 -1.65
C ARG A 130 3.15 -2.21 -1.07
N LEU A 131 1.90 -1.99 -0.64
CA LEU A 131 1.49 -0.78 0.05
C LEU A 131 2.31 -0.59 1.34
N ILE A 132 2.38 -1.62 2.18
CA ILE A 132 3.11 -1.57 3.44
C ILE A 132 4.60 -1.29 3.20
N GLN A 133 5.25 -2.00 2.27
CA GLN A 133 6.67 -1.81 1.99
C GLN A 133 6.96 -0.42 1.38
N SER A 134 6.08 0.10 0.52
CA SER A 134 6.19 1.48 0.03
C SER A 134 6.09 2.49 1.16
N THR A 135 5.19 2.28 2.10
CA THR A 135 5.02 3.13 3.28
C THR A 135 6.25 3.07 4.19
N MET A 136 6.85 1.88 4.37
CA MET A 136 8.11 1.74 5.13
C MET A 136 9.28 2.41 4.42
N GLY A 137 9.34 2.36 3.09
CA GLY A 137 10.34 3.08 2.29
C GLY A 137 10.24 4.60 2.47
N ILE A 138 9.03 5.13 2.51
CA ILE A 138 8.77 6.55 2.82
C ILE A 138 9.24 6.90 4.23
N LEU A 139 8.91 6.08 5.23
CA LEU A 139 9.41 6.26 6.59
C LEU A 139 10.94 6.33 6.62
N ALA A 140 11.61 5.38 5.98
CA ALA A 140 13.06 5.33 5.92
C ALA A 140 13.65 6.55 5.18
N SER A 141 13.04 6.98 4.07
CA SER A 141 13.44 8.16 3.33
C SER A 141 13.26 9.44 4.15
N ASN A 142 12.12 9.59 4.84
CA ASN A 142 11.86 10.75 5.68
C ASN A 142 12.87 10.89 6.82
N VAL A 143 13.20 9.79 7.49
CA VAL A 143 14.22 9.80 8.54
C VAL A 143 15.60 10.14 7.99
N ALA A 144 15.95 9.63 6.80
CA ALA A 144 17.26 9.82 6.20
C ALA A 144 17.46 11.23 5.59
N ASN A 145 16.45 11.77 4.93
CA ASN A 145 16.57 12.95 4.06
C ASN A 145 15.85 14.19 4.60
N ASP A 146 14.76 14.02 5.37
CA ASP A 146 13.87 15.10 5.78
C ASP A 146 13.89 15.34 7.32
N GLY A 147 14.85 14.76 8.02
CA GLY A 147 15.02 14.92 9.47
C GLY A 147 13.93 14.26 10.33
N GLY A 148 13.13 13.36 9.76
CA GLY A 148 12.10 12.62 10.48
C GLY A 148 10.88 13.45 10.86
N ASP A 149 10.57 14.52 10.14
CA ASP A 149 9.47 15.46 10.43
C ASP A 149 8.05 14.86 10.32
N MET A 150 7.94 13.63 9.80
CA MET A 150 6.70 12.84 9.74
C MET A 150 6.62 11.75 10.81
N VAL A 151 7.64 11.63 11.68
CA VAL A 151 7.82 10.49 12.56
C VAL A 151 7.89 10.93 14.01
N VAL A 152 7.02 10.37 14.84
CA VAL A 152 7.16 10.44 16.30
C VAL A 152 7.70 9.08 16.75
N ASN A 153 8.90 9.06 17.29
CA ASN A 153 9.54 7.86 17.80
C ASN A 153 9.71 7.94 19.32
N ILE A 154 8.90 7.17 20.03
CA ILE A 154 9.02 6.99 21.49
C ILE A 154 9.55 5.60 21.85
N ALA A 155 9.80 4.74 20.84
CA ALA A 155 10.38 3.42 21.06
C ALA A 155 11.86 3.54 21.47
N THR A 156 12.29 2.70 22.37
CA THR A 156 13.69 2.58 22.76
C THR A 156 14.10 1.13 22.87
N ASP A 157 15.38 0.84 22.66
CA ASP A 157 15.98 -0.49 22.82
C ASP A 157 17.04 -0.52 23.96
N ALA A 158 17.02 0.48 24.86
CA ALA A 158 18.03 0.68 25.87
C ALA A 158 18.04 -0.41 26.95
N SER A 159 16.90 -1.02 27.28
CA SER A 159 16.79 -2.07 28.28
C SER A 159 15.60 -3.00 28.00
N SER A 160 15.54 -4.16 28.65
CA SER A 160 14.41 -5.08 28.56
C SER A 160 13.17 -4.62 29.34
N THR A 161 13.31 -3.63 30.26
CA THR A 161 12.18 -3.10 31.02
C THR A 161 11.49 -2.00 30.26
N ILE A 162 10.23 -2.23 29.85
CA ILE A 162 9.41 -1.28 29.14
C ILE A 162 8.72 -0.36 30.16
N THR A 163 8.76 0.94 29.90
CA THR A 163 8.03 1.96 30.67
C THR A 163 6.78 2.43 29.92
N ASP A 164 5.82 3.01 30.64
CA ASP A 164 4.58 3.49 30.00
C ASP A 164 4.83 4.60 28.98
N ALA A 165 5.94 5.34 29.09
CA ALA A 165 6.32 6.40 28.16
C ALA A 165 6.71 5.88 26.76
N GLU A 166 7.09 4.61 26.65
CA GLU A 166 7.56 3.97 25.41
C GLU A 166 6.43 3.18 24.71
N LEU A 167 5.29 3.11 25.36
CA LEU A 167 4.13 2.38 24.91
C LEU A 167 3.12 3.31 24.24
N VAL A 168 2.29 2.75 23.35
CA VAL A 168 1.25 3.53 22.69
C VAL A 168 0.29 4.16 23.71
N SER A 169 0.04 5.45 23.54
CA SER A 169 -0.89 6.24 24.34
C SER A 169 -1.69 7.18 23.44
N ASN A 170 -2.76 7.74 23.98
CA ASN A 170 -3.53 8.78 23.29
C ASN A 170 -2.66 9.99 22.93
N ASP A 171 -1.80 10.41 23.85
CA ASP A 171 -0.92 11.57 23.65
C ASP A 171 0.06 11.33 22.50
N ALA A 172 0.68 10.15 22.44
CA ALA A 172 1.60 9.80 21.38
C ALA A 172 0.94 9.79 19.99
N ILE A 173 -0.33 9.35 19.89
CA ILE A 173 -1.09 9.37 18.64
C ILE A 173 -1.42 10.82 18.24
N LEU A 174 -1.80 11.67 19.21
CA LEU A 174 -2.05 13.10 18.95
C LEU A 174 -0.77 13.82 18.53
N ASP A 175 0.35 13.53 19.16
CA ASP A 175 1.67 14.08 18.79
C ASP A 175 2.04 13.67 17.36
N ALA A 176 1.76 12.41 16.96
CA ALA A 176 1.99 11.97 15.59
C ALA A 176 1.10 12.74 14.59
N GLN A 177 -0.17 12.98 14.90
CA GLN A 177 -1.05 13.81 14.08
C GLN A 177 -0.60 15.26 14.02
N GLN A 178 -0.06 15.80 15.13
CA GLN A 178 0.47 17.16 15.23
C GLN A 178 1.58 17.42 14.21
N THR A 179 2.31 16.42 13.75
CA THR A 179 3.35 16.58 12.72
C THR A 179 2.81 17.15 11.40
N ALA A 180 1.50 17.03 11.12
CA ALA A 180 0.83 17.65 9.97
C ALA A 180 0.41 19.11 10.21
N GLY A 181 0.66 19.65 11.41
CA GLY A 181 0.29 21.02 11.79
C GLY A 181 -1.22 21.23 11.77
N ASP A 182 -1.67 22.22 11.03
CA ASP A 182 -3.09 22.61 10.91
C ASP A 182 -3.92 21.66 9.98
N HIS A 183 -3.27 20.71 9.29
CA HIS A 183 -3.92 19.74 8.40
C HIS A 183 -4.30 18.42 9.08
N GLN A 184 -4.34 18.35 10.41
CA GLN A 184 -4.67 17.15 11.20
C GLN A 184 -6.04 16.54 10.86
N SER A 185 -7.02 17.38 10.48
CA SER A 185 -8.36 16.91 10.12
C SER A 185 -8.40 16.06 8.84
N GLY A 186 -7.31 16.02 8.07
CA GLY A 186 -7.19 15.20 6.87
C GLY A 186 -6.98 13.71 7.13
N PHE A 187 -6.66 13.31 8.37
CA PHE A 187 -6.49 11.91 8.71
C PHE A 187 -7.82 11.19 8.87
N SER A 188 -7.91 9.96 8.36
CA SER A 188 -9.14 9.16 8.34
C SER A 188 -8.97 7.72 8.80
N ALA A 189 -7.76 7.18 8.75
CA ALA A 189 -7.48 5.81 9.12
C ALA A 189 -6.17 5.68 9.91
N ILE A 190 -6.10 4.67 10.75
CA ILE A 190 -4.90 4.30 11.50
C ILE A 190 -4.63 2.81 11.30
N ALA A 191 -3.45 2.48 10.80
CA ALA A 191 -3.00 1.11 10.61
C ALA A 191 -2.00 0.75 11.71
N MET A 192 -2.23 -0.35 12.40
CA MET A 192 -1.41 -0.77 13.53
C MET A 192 -1.27 -2.29 13.62
N HIS A 193 -0.18 -2.72 14.24
CA HIS A 193 0.05 -4.12 14.57
C HIS A 193 -0.91 -4.58 15.66
N SER A 194 -1.27 -5.86 15.70
CA SER A 194 -2.21 -6.44 16.68
C SER A 194 -1.81 -6.23 18.13
N VAL A 195 -0.52 -6.16 18.45
CA VAL A 195 0.00 -5.87 19.79
C VAL A 195 -0.41 -4.47 20.25
N VAL A 196 -0.20 -3.46 19.39
CA VAL A 196 -0.57 -2.05 19.65
C VAL A 196 -2.10 -1.92 19.78
N TYR A 197 -2.83 -2.57 18.87
CA TYR A 197 -4.30 -2.61 18.93
C TYR A 197 -4.81 -3.20 20.25
N SER A 198 -4.22 -4.32 20.70
CA SER A 198 -4.61 -4.97 21.94
C SER A 198 -4.41 -4.07 23.16
N ARG A 199 -3.35 -3.23 23.17
CA ARG A 199 -3.11 -2.27 24.23
C ARG A 199 -4.15 -1.14 24.24
N LEU A 200 -4.41 -0.52 23.10
CA LEU A 200 -5.45 0.52 22.97
C LEU A 200 -6.83 0.00 23.37
N ARG A 201 -7.13 -1.26 23.04
CA ARG A 201 -8.37 -1.91 23.45
C ARG A 201 -8.44 -2.12 24.97
N LYS A 202 -7.34 -2.49 25.62
CA LYS A 202 -7.28 -2.59 27.10
C LYS A 202 -7.47 -1.24 27.77
N GLN A 203 -7.04 -0.16 27.13
CA GLN A 203 -7.24 1.22 27.61
C GLN A 203 -8.65 1.75 27.30
N GLN A 204 -9.53 0.94 26.67
CA GLN A 204 -10.89 1.33 26.25
C GLN A 204 -10.93 2.54 25.30
N LEU A 205 -9.90 2.72 24.49
CA LEU A 205 -9.79 3.80 23.50
C LEU A 205 -10.33 3.40 22.12
N ILE A 206 -10.74 2.14 21.93
CA ILE A 206 -11.27 1.62 20.66
C ILE A 206 -12.79 1.51 20.78
N ASP A 207 -13.48 2.21 19.91
CA ASP A 207 -14.92 2.13 19.71
C ASP A 207 -15.26 1.17 18.56
N PHE A 208 -16.46 0.59 18.63
CA PHE A 208 -16.96 -0.34 17.63
C PHE A 208 -18.21 0.22 16.97
N VAL A 209 -18.12 0.44 15.67
CA VAL A 209 -19.29 0.77 14.85
C VAL A 209 -20.02 -0.53 14.53
N ARG A 210 -21.32 -0.60 14.86
CA ARG A 210 -22.15 -1.79 14.69
C ARG A 210 -23.29 -1.50 13.74
N ASP A 211 -23.76 -2.55 13.07
CA ASP A 211 -24.97 -2.50 12.26
C ASP A 211 -26.26 -2.67 13.12
N ALA A 212 -27.41 -2.67 12.45
CA ALA A 212 -28.71 -2.84 13.10
C ALA A 212 -28.87 -4.21 13.82
N ASP A 213 -28.12 -5.22 13.37
CA ASP A 213 -28.11 -6.56 13.94
C ASP A 213 -27.04 -6.73 15.04
N ASN A 214 -26.43 -5.63 15.47
CA ASN A 214 -25.37 -5.58 16.50
C ASN A 214 -24.06 -6.28 16.12
N ASN A 215 -23.82 -6.57 14.82
CA ASN A 215 -22.54 -7.06 14.34
C ASN A 215 -21.55 -5.91 14.22
N THR A 216 -20.30 -6.13 14.59
CA THR A 216 -19.24 -5.14 14.44
C THR A 216 -18.87 -4.98 12.97
N LEU A 217 -19.10 -3.81 12.39
CA LEU A 217 -18.70 -3.47 11.03
C LEU A 217 -17.22 -3.14 10.96
N PHE A 218 -16.76 -2.22 11.81
CA PHE A 218 -15.35 -1.86 11.93
C PHE A 218 -15.07 -1.22 13.28
N SER A 219 -13.81 -1.17 13.66
CA SER A 219 -13.35 -0.48 14.86
C SER A 219 -12.85 0.92 14.52
N THR A 220 -13.03 1.85 15.45
CA THR A 220 -12.58 3.24 15.33
C THR A 220 -11.77 3.64 16.55
N TYR A 221 -10.82 4.55 16.32
CA TYR A 221 -10.11 5.27 17.38
C TYR A 221 -10.40 6.76 17.18
N GLY A 222 -11.22 7.32 18.05
CA GLY A 222 -11.76 8.66 17.81
C GLY A 222 -12.45 8.75 16.45
N ASN A 223 -11.91 9.56 15.54
CA ASN A 223 -12.43 9.72 14.17
C ASN A 223 -11.68 8.88 13.13
N LEU A 224 -10.72 8.04 13.53
CA LEU A 224 -9.90 7.24 12.64
C LEU A 224 -10.42 5.81 12.55
N ARG A 225 -10.58 5.30 11.34
CA ARG A 225 -10.87 3.88 11.11
C ARG A 225 -9.62 3.06 11.42
N VAL A 226 -9.77 2.03 12.26
CA VAL A 226 -8.65 1.15 12.64
C VAL A 226 -8.51 0.02 11.63
N VAL A 227 -7.31 -0.14 11.10
CA VAL A 227 -6.86 -1.28 10.29
C VAL A 227 -5.82 -2.04 11.09
N VAL A 228 -6.06 -3.31 11.38
CA VAL A 228 -5.13 -4.16 12.09
C VAL A 228 -4.45 -5.08 11.09
N ASP A 229 -3.12 -5.01 11.03
CA ASP A 229 -2.32 -5.83 10.13
C ASP A 229 -0.97 -6.17 10.77
N ASP A 230 -0.71 -7.45 10.93
CA ASP A 230 0.54 -7.96 11.50
C ASP A 230 1.71 -7.97 10.49
N SER A 231 1.46 -7.63 9.22
CA SER A 231 2.50 -7.39 8.21
C SER A 231 3.17 -6.01 8.36
N LEU A 232 2.59 -5.11 9.16
CA LEU A 232 3.22 -3.85 9.53
C LEU A 232 4.53 -4.10 10.28
N SER A 233 5.48 -3.18 10.10
CA SER A 233 6.84 -3.31 10.63
C SER A 233 6.85 -3.54 12.14
N ALA A 234 7.36 -4.68 12.53
CA ALA A 234 7.74 -5.03 13.88
C ALA A 234 9.24 -5.37 13.88
N VAL A 235 10.07 -4.38 14.14
CA VAL A 235 11.54 -4.53 14.09
C VAL A 235 12.02 -5.00 15.45
N ALA A 236 12.61 -6.21 15.49
CA ALA A 236 13.25 -6.72 16.68
C ALA A 236 14.60 -6.02 16.89
N GLY A 237 14.73 -5.32 18.01
CA GLY A 237 15.99 -4.80 18.51
C GLY A 237 16.75 -5.86 19.33
N SER A 238 17.78 -5.42 20.05
CA SER A 238 18.54 -6.29 20.95
C SER A 238 17.77 -6.67 22.21
N ASN A 239 16.95 -5.78 22.71
CA ASN A 239 16.20 -5.92 23.95
C ASN A 239 14.68 -5.90 23.74
N ARG A 240 14.19 -5.21 22.70
CA ARG A 240 12.78 -4.91 22.49
C ARG A 240 12.38 -4.95 21.03
N VAL A 241 11.08 -5.01 20.79
CA VAL A 241 10.50 -4.86 19.47
C VAL A 241 9.96 -3.43 19.31
N THR A 242 10.24 -2.82 18.18
CA THR A 242 9.67 -1.54 17.77
C THR A 242 8.54 -1.79 16.78
N TYR A 243 7.34 -1.35 17.13
CA TYR A 243 6.16 -1.43 16.28
C TYR A 243 5.93 -0.09 15.61
N THR A 244 5.65 -0.13 14.31
CA THR A 244 5.32 1.07 13.54
C THR A 244 3.82 1.13 13.31
N THR A 245 3.19 2.18 13.82
CA THR A 245 1.80 2.54 13.54
C THR A 245 1.80 3.65 12.50
N VAL A 246 0.93 3.56 11.50
CA VAL A 246 0.83 4.55 10.42
C VAL A 246 -0.55 5.17 10.42
N ILE A 247 -0.62 6.48 10.38
CA ILE A 247 -1.88 7.23 10.30
C ILE A 247 -1.98 7.79 8.88
N PHE A 248 -3.09 7.49 8.23
CA PHE A 248 -3.36 7.82 6.83
C PHE A 248 -4.54 8.78 6.70
N GLY A 249 -4.45 9.66 5.72
CA GLY A 249 -5.60 10.38 5.21
C GLY A 249 -6.32 9.60 4.11
N ASN A 250 -7.52 10.05 3.78
CA ASN A 250 -8.29 9.47 2.69
C ASN A 250 -7.56 9.66 1.36
N GLY A 251 -7.40 8.58 0.59
CA GLY A 251 -6.72 8.62 -0.70
C GLY A 251 -5.23 8.97 -0.61
N SER A 252 -4.59 8.75 0.54
CA SER A 252 -3.15 9.01 0.71
C SER A 252 -2.26 8.12 -0.14
N VAL A 253 -2.77 6.96 -0.54
CA VAL A 253 -2.12 6.05 -1.49
C VAL A 253 -3.02 5.87 -2.69
N VAL A 254 -2.48 6.06 -3.88
CA VAL A 254 -3.19 5.82 -5.13
C VAL A 254 -2.72 4.52 -5.76
N SER A 255 -3.66 3.81 -6.35
CA SER A 255 -3.40 2.57 -7.07
C SER A 255 -3.89 2.65 -8.50
N GLY A 256 -3.27 1.87 -9.37
CA GLY A 256 -3.72 1.69 -10.75
C GLY A 256 -3.43 0.27 -11.19
N MET A 257 -4.39 -0.34 -11.87
CA MET A 257 -4.26 -1.68 -12.40
C MET A 257 -4.07 -1.61 -13.92
N GLY A 258 -2.92 -2.06 -14.40
CA GLY A 258 -2.62 -2.12 -15.81
C GLY A 258 -3.22 -3.36 -16.48
N ARG A 259 -3.39 -3.25 -17.78
CA ARG A 259 -3.82 -4.38 -18.60
C ARG A 259 -2.61 -5.24 -18.96
N THR A 260 -2.67 -6.53 -18.66
CA THR A 260 -1.76 -7.54 -19.20
C THR A 260 -2.36 -8.17 -20.44
N THR A 261 -1.52 -8.53 -21.42
CA THR A 261 -1.99 -9.16 -22.70
C THR A 261 -2.67 -10.50 -22.41
N THR A 262 -2.08 -11.29 -21.52
CA THR A 262 -2.61 -12.59 -21.08
C THR A 262 -2.61 -12.63 -19.55
N PRO A 263 -3.69 -12.21 -18.90
CA PRO A 263 -3.74 -12.11 -17.45
C PRO A 263 -3.69 -13.49 -16.77
N SER A 264 -4.28 -14.49 -17.37
CA SER A 264 -4.23 -15.86 -16.90
C SER A 264 -4.10 -16.84 -18.08
N GLU A 265 -3.38 -17.92 -17.85
CA GLU A 265 -3.08 -18.93 -18.85
C GLU A 265 -2.97 -20.29 -18.16
N LEU A 266 -3.57 -21.31 -18.77
CA LEU A 266 -3.43 -22.70 -18.33
C LEU A 266 -2.55 -23.43 -19.33
N ASP A 267 -1.42 -23.92 -18.87
CA ASP A 267 -0.52 -24.76 -19.63
C ASP A 267 -0.63 -26.22 -19.16
N ARG A 268 -0.69 -27.14 -20.10
CA ARG A 268 -0.78 -28.57 -19.83
C ARG A 268 0.36 -29.32 -20.49
N ASP A 269 1.14 -30.01 -19.67
CA ASP A 269 2.21 -30.88 -20.11
C ASP A 269 1.84 -32.36 -19.82
N PRO A 270 1.44 -33.12 -20.84
CA PRO A 270 1.02 -34.51 -20.66
C PRO A 270 2.19 -35.48 -20.42
N GLU A 271 3.43 -35.08 -20.75
CA GLU A 271 4.62 -35.94 -20.57
C GLU A 271 5.13 -35.96 -19.15
N LYS A 272 4.82 -34.96 -18.35
CA LYS A 272 5.22 -34.90 -16.95
C LYS A 272 4.63 -36.03 -16.12
N GLY A 273 5.39 -36.46 -15.11
CA GLY A 273 4.97 -37.57 -14.25
C GLY A 273 4.90 -38.91 -14.98
N ASN A 274 5.77 -39.13 -15.99
CA ASN A 274 5.81 -40.33 -16.81
C ASN A 274 4.47 -40.64 -17.50
N GLY A 275 3.87 -39.60 -18.07
CA GLY A 275 2.57 -39.70 -18.76
C GLY A 275 1.35 -39.48 -17.86
N GLY A 276 1.55 -39.12 -16.60
CA GLY A 276 0.46 -38.78 -15.66
C GLY A 276 -0.20 -37.42 -15.95
N GLY A 277 0.55 -36.50 -16.55
CA GLY A 277 0.09 -35.13 -16.87
C GLY A 277 0.27 -34.13 -15.72
N GLN A 278 0.60 -32.90 -16.11
CA GLN A 278 0.70 -31.73 -15.22
C GLN A 278 -0.07 -30.58 -15.84
N SER A 279 -0.83 -29.86 -15.02
CA SER A 279 -1.48 -28.61 -15.38
C SER A 279 -0.89 -27.47 -14.58
N THR A 280 -0.50 -26.37 -15.24
CA THR A 280 0.08 -25.18 -14.61
C THR A 280 -0.75 -23.96 -14.94
N LEU A 281 -1.27 -23.29 -13.92
CA LEU A 281 -1.99 -22.01 -14.05
C LEU A 281 -0.99 -20.88 -13.84
N TYR A 282 -0.85 -20.02 -14.83
CA TYR A 282 -0.09 -18.76 -14.74
C TYR A 282 -1.05 -17.61 -14.51
N SER A 283 -0.75 -16.76 -13.55
CA SER A 283 -1.48 -15.50 -13.32
C SER A 283 -0.51 -14.34 -13.39
N ARG A 284 -0.87 -13.27 -14.12
CA ARG A 284 -0.02 -12.11 -14.39
C ARG A 284 -0.80 -10.84 -14.08
N ARG A 285 -0.13 -9.89 -13.43
CA ARG A 285 -0.68 -8.57 -13.10
C ARG A 285 0.32 -7.47 -13.36
N ALA A 286 -0.20 -6.29 -13.61
CA ALA A 286 0.56 -5.05 -13.71
C ALA A 286 -0.09 -4.02 -12.76
N ASP A 287 0.54 -3.76 -11.64
CA ASP A 287 0.00 -2.89 -10.59
C ASP A 287 0.90 -1.68 -10.35
N ILE A 288 0.27 -0.55 -10.05
CA ILE A 288 0.93 0.63 -9.51
C ILE A 288 0.35 0.86 -8.11
N VAL A 289 1.22 0.98 -7.12
CA VAL A 289 0.86 1.45 -5.77
C VAL A 289 1.78 2.61 -5.47
N HIS A 290 1.21 3.80 -5.28
CA HIS A 290 2.00 5.01 -5.17
C HIS A 290 1.46 5.92 -4.07
N PRO A 291 2.22 6.13 -2.98
CA PRO A 291 1.90 7.10 -1.95
C PRO A 291 2.04 8.53 -2.47
N LEU A 292 1.02 9.35 -2.25
CA LEU A 292 1.02 10.75 -2.71
C LEU A 292 2.03 11.61 -1.94
N GLY A 293 2.65 12.53 -2.66
CA GLY A 293 3.62 13.47 -2.09
C GLY A 293 5.07 12.99 -2.15
N PHE A 294 5.29 11.76 -2.59
CA PHE A 294 6.62 11.19 -2.80
C PHE A 294 6.81 10.79 -4.27
N GLN A 295 8.03 10.78 -4.74
CA GLN A 295 8.39 10.19 -6.03
C GLN A 295 9.28 8.96 -5.82
N PHE A 296 9.15 7.99 -6.72
CA PHE A 296 9.99 6.81 -6.75
C PHE A 296 11.16 7.04 -7.70
N THR A 297 12.38 7.24 -7.15
CA THR A 297 13.58 7.59 -7.91
C THR A 297 14.18 6.42 -8.68
N SER A 298 13.95 5.20 -8.19
CA SER A 298 14.51 3.95 -8.75
C SER A 298 16.04 3.81 -8.66
N ASP A 299 16.68 4.53 -7.78
CA ASP A 299 18.15 4.63 -7.71
C ASP A 299 18.85 3.30 -7.41
N SER A 300 18.20 2.41 -6.67
CA SER A 300 18.76 1.10 -6.29
C SER A 300 17.96 -0.09 -6.79
N VAL A 301 17.11 0.10 -7.83
CA VAL A 301 16.30 -1.00 -8.39
C VAL A 301 17.06 -1.74 -9.48
N ALA A 302 17.30 -3.02 -9.25
CA ALA A 302 18.08 -3.87 -10.16
C ALA A 302 17.25 -4.38 -11.36
N GLY A 303 15.97 -4.65 -11.18
CA GLY A 303 15.09 -5.26 -12.17
C GLY A 303 14.14 -4.27 -12.86
N GLN A 304 13.28 -4.80 -13.71
CA GLN A 304 12.23 -4.01 -14.38
C GLN A 304 11.15 -3.56 -13.38
N SER A 305 10.83 -4.40 -12.40
CA SER A 305 9.85 -4.13 -11.34
C SER A 305 10.56 -4.10 -9.99
N ALA A 306 10.20 -3.15 -9.15
CA ALA A 306 10.76 -3.06 -7.81
C ALA A 306 10.27 -4.23 -6.94
N THR A 307 11.20 -4.89 -6.28
CA THR A 307 10.94 -5.91 -5.25
C THR A 307 10.41 -5.28 -3.96
N LEU A 308 9.86 -6.09 -3.06
CA LEU A 308 9.40 -5.60 -1.76
C LEU A 308 10.54 -4.97 -0.94
N ALA A 309 11.74 -5.54 -0.98
CA ALA A 309 12.91 -4.99 -0.30
C ALA A 309 13.35 -3.64 -0.90
N GLU A 310 13.33 -3.51 -2.21
CA GLU A 310 13.65 -2.24 -2.89
C GLU A 310 12.60 -1.16 -2.60
N LEU A 311 11.32 -1.52 -2.44
CA LEU A 311 10.26 -0.59 -2.03
C LEU A 311 10.49 -0.05 -0.61
N SER A 312 11.06 -0.84 0.30
CA SER A 312 11.37 -0.39 1.67
C SER A 312 12.68 0.39 1.79
N THR A 313 13.44 0.54 0.70
CA THR A 313 14.75 1.21 0.71
C THR A 313 14.60 2.72 0.60
N ALA A 314 15.21 3.46 1.53
CA ALA A 314 15.16 4.93 1.60
C ALA A 314 15.61 5.63 0.32
N ALA A 315 16.68 5.15 -0.34
CA ALA A 315 17.26 5.75 -1.54
C ALA A 315 16.33 5.76 -2.76
N ASN A 316 15.28 4.90 -2.75
CA ASN A 316 14.32 4.83 -3.85
C ASN A 316 13.16 5.82 -3.72
N TRP A 317 13.10 6.59 -2.64
CA TRP A 317 12.02 7.54 -2.38
C TRP A 317 12.56 8.94 -2.12
N GLU A 318 11.86 9.92 -2.63
CA GLU A 318 12.14 11.34 -2.41
C GLU A 318 10.83 12.10 -2.23
N ARG A 319 10.78 12.98 -1.24
CA ARG A 319 9.61 13.82 -1.00
C ARG A 319 9.53 14.96 -2.01
N VAL A 320 8.35 15.14 -2.63
CA VAL A 320 8.11 16.21 -3.61
C VAL A 320 7.06 17.22 -3.17
N TRP A 321 6.23 16.88 -2.16
CA TRP A 321 5.27 17.79 -1.56
C TRP A 321 5.77 18.36 -0.22
N GLU A 322 5.23 19.54 0.12
CA GLU A 322 5.39 20.08 1.46
C GLU A 322 4.79 19.15 2.51
N ARG A 323 5.42 19.10 3.71
CA ARG A 323 5.03 18.20 4.79
C ARG A 323 3.53 18.26 5.11
N LYS A 324 2.97 19.46 5.21
CA LYS A 324 1.56 19.68 5.58
C LYS A 324 0.55 19.10 4.58
N ASN A 325 0.96 18.95 3.31
CA ASN A 325 0.11 18.41 2.25
C ASN A 325 0.19 16.88 2.14
N ILE A 326 1.05 16.23 2.92
CA ILE A 326 1.19 14.77 2.91
C ILE A 326 0.35 14.20 4.04
N PRO A 327 -0.76 13.51 3.72
CA PRO A 327 -1.65 12.96 4.73
C PRO A 327 -1.17 11.59 5.23
N ILE A 328 0.10 11.49 5.63
CA ILE A 328 0.72 10.29 6.21
C ILE A 328 1.58 10.73 7.38
N CYS A 329 1.49 10.06 8.51
CA CYS A 329 2.42 10.20 9.62
C CYS A 329 2.67 8.87 10.33
N PHE A 330 3.78 8.80 11.04
CA PHE A 330 4.28 7.58 11.63
C PHE A 330 4.46 7.74 13.14
N LEU A 331 4.12 6.69 13.87
CA LEU A 331 4.37 6.56 15.29
C LEU A 331 5.12 5.25 15.55
N GLN A 332 6.27 5.32 16.21
CA GLN A 332 7.05 4.15 16.60
C GLN A 332 7.00 3.98 18.12
N THR A 333 6.59 2.79 18.58
CA THR A 333 6.41 2.45 19.99
C THR A 333 6.95 1.05 20.29
N ASN A 334 7.07 0.72 21.57
CA ASN A 334 7.40 -0.65 21.99
C ASN A 334 6.16 -1.52 22.30
N GLY A 335 4.97 -1.10 21.89
CA GLY A 335 3.73 -1.86 22.00
C GLY A 335 2.59 -1.12 22.67
#